data_3d6efa4dc56c9f98188bd8e7b2b54265
#
_entry.id   3d6efa4dc56c9f98188bd8e7b2b54265
#
_cell.length_a   1.000
_cell.length_b   1.000
_cell.length_c   1.000
_cell.angle_alpha   90.00
_cell.angle_beta   90.00
_cell.angle_gamma   90.00
#
_symmetry.space_group_name_H-M   'P 1'
#
loop_
_entity.id
_entity.type
_entity.pdbx_description
1 polymer ?
#
loop_
_entity_poly.entity_id
_entity_poly.type
_entity_poly.pdbx_seq_one_letter_code
_entity_poly.pdbx_strand_id
1 'polypeptide(L)'
;MPDASFPKTAQLRSSSNYERVYALKCKAADGVLLMFLARNDTNVTRIGLSVSKKHGGAVVRNRLKRLLREAFRLERSHLPCGLDLIAIPLAANKAALATYQVSIAGLVRRLVKRLGPIEQLHTALPPESSPRLPDSTP
;
A
#
# COMPACT_ATOMS: atom_id res chain seq x y z
N MET A 1 -19.88 -3.36 16.64
CA MET A 1 -19.35 -3.87 15.42
C MET A 1 -18.15 -3.08 14.96
N PRO A 2 -17.27 -3.77 14.39
CA PRO A 2 -16.09 -3.03 13.96
C PRO A 2 -16.50 -1.96 12.98
N ASP A 3 -15.91 -0.85 13.17
CA ASP A 3 -16.19 0.26 12.34
C ASP A 3 -15.61 -0.01 10.95
N ALA A 4 -16.46 -0.10 9.95
CA ALA A 4 -16.02 -0.31 8.60
C ALA A 4 -15.70 0.99 7.89
N SER A 5 -15.77 2.11 8.56
CA SER A 5 -15.45 3.38 7.94
C SER A 5 -13.94 3.46 7.69
N PHE A 6 -13.53 4.48 6.95
CA PHE A 6 -12.14 4.69 6.60
C PHE A 6 -11.57 5.80 7.48
N PRO A 7 -10.98 5.44 8.62
CA PRO A 7 -10.53 6.46 9.57
C PRO A 7 -9.33 7.23 9.00
N LYS A 8 -9.20 8.45 9.47
CA LYS A 8 -8.08 9.29 9.04
C LYS A 8 -6.73 8.67 9.37
N THR A 9 -6.68 7.91 10.47
CA THR A 9 -5.44 7.24 10.85
C THR A 9 -5.01 6.18 9.86
N ALA A 10 -5.91 5.72 9.00
CA ALA A 10 -5.58 4.75 7.97
C ALA A 10 -5.19 5.39 6.64
N GLN A 11 -5.04 6.71 6.61
CA GLN A 11 -4.62 7.42 5.42
C GLN A 11 -3.16 7.81 5.52
N LEU A 12 -2.40 7.48 4.48
CA LEU A 12 -1.01 7.90 4.39
C LEU A 12 -1.01 9.33 3.84
N ARG A 13 -0.45 10.26 4.57
CA ARG A 13 -0.62 11.68 4.24
C ARG A 13 0.64 12.47 3.99
N SER A 14 1.67 12.30 4.81
CA SER A 14 2.81 13.18 4.71
C SER A 14 3.70 12.79 3.52
N SER A 15 4.31 13.78 2.91
CA SER A 15 5.22 13.50 1.80
C SER A 15 6.43 12.70 2.26
N SER A 16 6.88 12.89 3.49
CA SER A 16 7.98 12.08 3.99
C SER A 16 7.60 10.61 4.13
N ASN A 17 6.36 10.31 4.48
CA ASN A 17 5.91 8.93 4.50
C ASN A 17 5.86 8.34 3.09
N TYR A 18 5.38 9.11 2.11
CA TYR A 18 5.39 8.63 0.74
C TYR A 18 6.82 8.37 0.26
N GLU A 19 7.72 9.28 0.54
CA GLU A 19 9.12 9.13 0.13
C GLU A 19 9.75 7.89 0.74
N ARG A 20 9.46 7.64 2.02
CA ARG A 20 10.00 6.48 2.72
C ARG A 20 9.54 5.18 2.07
N VAL A 21 8.26 5.11 1.72
CA VAL A 21 7.70 3.91 1.09
C VAL A 21 8.30 3.72 -0.30
N TYR A 22 8.39 4.79 -1.08
CA TYR A 22 8.99 4.70 -2.41
C TYR A 22 10.46 4.31 -2.34
N ALA A 23 11.18 4.84 -1.37
CA ALA A 23 12.62 4.60 -1.28
C ALA A 23 12.95 3.14 -0.99
N LEU A 24 12.08 2.42 -0.31
CA LEU A 24 12.30 1.02 -0.03
C LEU A 24 12.20 0.17 -1.28
N LYS A 25 11.49 0.63 -2.29
CA LYS A 25 11.34 -0.04 -3.59
C LYS A 25 10.76 -1.45 -3.51
N CYS A 26 10.02 -1.74 -2.47
CA CYS A 26 9.27 -2.98 -2.38
C CYS A 26 7.96 -2.78 -3.10
N LYS A 27 7.88 -3.28 -4.33
CA LYS A 27 6.72 -3.00 -5.18
C LYS A 27 6.35 -4.22 -6.02
N ALA A 28 5.10 -4.26 -6.44
CA ALA A 28 4.60 -5.28 -7.35
C ALA A 28 3.41 -4.71 -8.11
N ALA A 29 3.15 -5.30 -9.25
CA ALA A 29 2.03 -4.88 -10.10
C ALA A 29 1.32 -6.12 -10.64
N ASP A 30 0.03 -5.96 -10.94
CA ASP A 30 -0.77 -7.07 -11.48
C ASP A 30 -1.60 -6.65 -12.70
N GLY A 31 -1.23 -5.54 -13.34
CA GLY A 31 -1.99 -5.05 -14.49
C GLY A 31 -3.15 -4.14 -14.11
N VAL A 32 -3.58 -4.17 -12.87
CA VAL A 32 -4.63 -3.30 -12.37
C VAL A 32 -4.05 -2.18 -11.52
N LEU A 33 -3.18 -2.55 -10.61
CA LEU A 33 -2.52 -1.62 -9.70
C LEU A 33 -1.01 -1.86 -9.69
N LEU A 34 -0.27 -0.81 -9.47
CA LEU A 34 1.09 -0.88 -8.99
C LEU A 34 1.05 -0.51 -7.52
N MET A 35 1.67 -1.31 -6.67
CA MET A 35 1.62 -1.05 -5.24
C MET A 35 3.03 -1.07 -4.66
N PHE A 36 3.32 -0.06 -3.84
CA PHE A 36 4.51 -0.02 -3.01
C PHE A 36 4.10 -0.31 -1.57
N LEU A 37 5.00 -0.95 -0.83
CA LEU A 37 4.69 -1.35 0.53
C LEU A 37 5.92 -1.19 1.41
N ALA A 38 5.71 -0.71 2.63
CA ALA A 38 6.75 -0.61 3.63
C ALA A 38 6.13 -0.83 5.00
N ARG A 39 6.96 -1.21 5.97
CA ARG A 39 6.48 -1.30 7.33
C ARG A 39 6.42 0.08 7.96
N ASN A 40 5.51 0.25 8.88
CA ASN A 40 5.51 1.44 9.74
C ASN A 40 5.66 0.99 11.19
N ASP A 41 5.81 1.95 12.08
CA ASP A 41 6.04 1.63 13.49
C ASP A 41 4.76 1.58 14.29
N THR A 42 3.63 1.46 13.61
CA THR A 42 2.33 1.44 14.28
C THR A 42 1.68 0.09 14.05
N ASN A 43 0.55 -0.13 14.69
CA ASN A 43 -0.24 -1.33 14.43
C ASN A 43 -1.40 -1.04 13.48
N VAL A 44 -1.31 0.04 12.73
CA VAL A 44 -2.33 0.44 11.78
C VAL A 44 -1.75 0.37 10.38
N THR A 45 -2.45 -0.30 9.46
CA THR A 45 -2.08 -0.31 8.06
C THR A 45 -2.73 0.90 7.39
N ARG A 46 -1.92 1.66 6.66
CA ARG A 46 -2.35 2.90 6.03
C ARG A 46 -2.19 2.81 4.54
N ILE A 47 -3.05 3.51 3.81
CA ILE A 47 -2.96 3.54 2.36
C ILE A 47 -2.83 4.97 1.88
N GLY A 48 -1.93 5.18 0.93
CA GLY A 48 -1.83 6.38 0.15
C GLY A 48 -2.17 6.07 -1.29
N LEU A 49 -2.65 7.06 -1.99
CA LEU A 49 -3.06 6.91 -3.38
C LEU A 49 -2.25 7.86 -4.23
N SER A 50 -1.82 7.38 -5.38
CA SER A 50 -1.13 8.21 -6.35
C SER A 50 -1.94 8.20 -7.63
N VAL A 51 -2.81 9.19 -7.79
CA VAL A 51 -3.67 9.33 -8.94
C VAL A 51 -3.39 10.70 -9.52
N SER A 52 -2.84 10.73 -10.73
CA SER A 52 -2.38 11.96 -11.35
C SER A 52 -3.21 12.27 -12.59
N LYS A 53 -2.90 13.41 -13.22
CA LYS A 53 -3.62 13.86 -14.40
C LYS A 53 -3.54 12.87 -15.55
N LYS A 54 -2.51 12.04 -15.59
CA LYS A 54 -2.43 11.03 -16.65
C LYS A 54 -3.50 9.97 -16.54
N HIS A 55 -4.17 9.86 -15.40
CA HIS A 55 -5.26 8.91 -15.23
C HIS A 55 -6.59 9.46 -15.74
N GLY A 56 -6.68 10.75 -16.04
CA GLY A 56 -7.89 11.34 -16.54
C GLY A 56 -8.17 12.68 -15.88
N GLY A 57 -9.33 13.23 -16.17
CA GLY A 57 -9.76 14.48 -15.57
C GLY A 57 -10.16 14.33 -14.10
N ALA A 58 -10.60 15.43 -13.51
CA ALA A 58 -10.90 15.46 -12.08
C ALA A 58 -11.97 14.45 -11.70
N VAL A 59 -13.01 14.30 -12.54
CA VAL A 59 -14.10 13.38 -12.23
C VAL A 59 -13.57 11.94 -12.20
N VAL A 60 -12.77 11.57 -13.20
CA VAL A 60 -12.20 10.23 -13.27
C VAL A 60 -11.26 9.98 -12.08
N ARG A 61 -10.40 10.95 -11.80
CA ARG A 61 -9.46 10.79 -10.68
C ARG A 61 -10.17 10.64 -9.35
N ASN A 62 -11.22 11.42 -9.12
CA ASN A 62 -11.97 11.32 -7.87
C ASN A 62 -12.68 9.98 -7.75
N ARG A 63 -13.19 9.47 -8.87
CA ARG A 63 -13.82 8.15 -8.88
C ARG A 63 -12.81 7.06 -8.56
N LEU A 64 -11.62 7.11 -9.14
CA LEU A 64 -10.57 6.14 -8.86
C LEU A 64 -10.18 6.17 -7.39
N LYS A 65 -10.01 7.36 -6.84
CA LYS A 65 -9.65 7.48 -5.42
C LYS A 65 -10.73 6.90 -4.53
N ARG A 66 -11.99 7.18 -4.84
CA ARG A 66 -13.11 6.66 -4.05
C ARG A 66 -13.15 5.14 -4.09
N LEU A 67 -12.98 4.57 -5.29
CA LEU A 67 -13.00 3.11 -5.43
C LEU A 67 -11.84 2.48 -4.67
N LEU A 68 -10.66 3.06 -4.76
CA LEU A 68 -9.50 2.51 -4.06
C LEU A 68 -9.64 2.59 -2.55
N ARG A 69 -10.16 3.71 -2.05
CA ARG A 69 -10.39 3.83 -0.61
C ARG A 69 -11.42 2.83 -0.12
N GLU A 70 -12.49 2.66 -0.90
CA GLU A 70 -13.53 1.72 -0.52
C GLU A 70 -13.03 0.28 -0.58
N ALA A 71 -12.26 -0.05 -1.60
CA ALA A 71 -11.68 -1.39 -1.70
C ALA A 71 -10.76 -1.68 -0.53
N PHE A 72 -9.92 -0.71 -0.18
CA PHE A 72 -9.03 -0.86 0.96
C PHE A 72 -9.83 -1.01 2.26
N ARG A 73 -10.86 -0.19 2.44
CA ARG A 73 -11.68 -0.25 3.65
C ARG A 73 -12.27 -1.64 3.82
N LEU A 74 -12.77 -2.22 2.74
CA LEU A 74 -13.40 -3.54 2.79
C LEU A 74 -12.39 -4.66 3.03
N GLU A 75 -11.16 -4.51 2.52
CA GLU A 75 -10.14 -5.54 2.70
C GLU A 75 -9.32 -5.38 3.96
N ARG A 76 -9.44 -4.25 4.61
CA ARG A 76 -8.54 -3.86 5.69
C ARG A 76 -8.44 -4.89 6.80
N SER A 77 -9.55 -5.49 7.19
CA SER A 77 -9.54 -6.48 8.27
C SER A 77 -8.83 -7.77 7.90
N HIS A 78 -8.60 -7.99 6.60
CA HIS A 78 -7.90 -9.18 6.12
C HIS A 78 -6.44 -8.93 5.83
N LEU A 79 -5.98 -7.71 6.02
CA LEU A 79 -4.59 -7.34 5.73
C LEU A 79 -3.77 -7.33 7.00
N PRO A 80 -2.47 -7.64 6.93
CA PRO A 80 -1.61 -7.50 8.10
C PRO A 80 -1.59 -6.05 8.59
N CYS A 81 -1.33 -5.88 9.86
CA CYS A 81 -1.23 -4.56 10.47
C CYS A 81 0.18 -4.00 10.30
N GLY A 82 0.31 -2.69 10.45
CA GLY A 82 1.63 -2.08 10.50
C GLY A 82 2.29 -1.85 9.16
N LEU A 83 1.50 -1.70 8.11
CA LEU A 83 2.01 -1.49 6.75
C LEU A 83 1.60 -0.14 6.22
N ASP A 84 2.48 0.46 5.43
CA ASP A 84 2.14 1.63 4.63
C ASP A 84 2.12 1.21 3.18
N LEU A 85 1.00 1.45 2.51
CA LEU A 85 0.80 1.06 1.13
C LEU A 85 0.61 2.29 0.28
N ILE A 86 1.15 2.26 -0.94
CA ILE A 86 0.82 3.28 -1.95
C ILE A 86 0.26 2.54 -3.15
N ALA A 87 -0.96 2.89 -3.54
CA ALA A 87 -1.63 2.25 -4.67
C ALA A 87 -1.69 3.23 -5.84
N ILE A 88 -1.28 2.77 -6.99
CA ILE A 88 -1.26 3.55 -8.23
C ILE A 88 -2.06 2.78 -9.27
N PRO A 89 -3.21 3.30 -9.72
CA PRO A 89 -3.99 2.59 -10.75
C PRO A 89 -3.24 2.56 -12.07
N LEU A 90 -3.25 1.41 -12.72
CA LEU A 90 -2.58 1.26 -14.01
C LEU A 90 -3.54 1.34 -15.19
N ALA A 91 -4.80 0.92 -14.98
CA ALA A 91 -5.77 0.91 -16.07
C ALA A 91 -7.10 1.42 -15.56
N ALA A 92 -7.43 2.66 -15.92
CA ALA A 92 -8.64 3.29 -15.42
C ALA A 92 -9.91 2.59 -15.91
N ASN A 93 -9.84 1.98 -17.09
CA ASN A 93 -11.02 1.31 -17.65
C ASN A 93 -11.35 0.00 -16.94
N LYS A 94 -10.48 -0.45 -16.03
CA LYS A 94 -10.76 -1.62 -15.20
C LYS A 94 -11.20 -1.24 -13.79
N ALA A 95 -11.53 0.02 -13.60
CA ALA A 95 -11.84 0.52 -12.27
C ALA A 95 -13.21 0.01 -11.82
N ALA A 96 -13.19 -1.00 -10.99
CA ALA A 96 -14.37 -1.53 -10.33
C ALA A 96 -13.98 -1.92 -8.92
N LEU A 97 -14.94 -1.83 -8.00
CA LEU A 97 -14.66 -2.09 -6.61
C LEU A 97 -14.07 -3.48 -6.38
N ALA A 98 -14.74 -4.50 -6.94
CA ALA A 98 -14.28 -5.87 -6.73
C ALA A 98 -12.91 -6.11 -7.32
N THR A 99 -12.64 -5.50 -8.48
CA THR A 99 -11.33 -5.62 -9.11
C THR A 99 -10.23 -5.07 -8.21
N TYR A 100 -10.47 -3.92 -7.62
CA TYR A 100 -9.48 -3.33 -6.72
C TYR A 100 -9.34 -4.12 -5.42
N GLN A 101 -10.44 -4.69 -4.90
CA GLN A 101 -10.34 -5.52 -3.71
C GLN A 101 -9.41 -6.71 -3.94
N VAL A 102 -9.61 -7.42 -5.04
CA VAL A 102 -8.78 -8.57 -5.37
C VAL A 102 -7.33 -8.16 -5.57
N SER A 103 -7.13 -7.05 -6.27
CA SER A 103 -5.79 -6.56 -6.56
C SER A 103 -5.06 -6.17 -5.29
N ILE A 104 -5.70 -5.42 -4.40
CA ILE A 104 -5.08 -5.00 -3.15
C ILE A 104 -4.69 -6.23 -2.33
N ALA A 105 -5.61 -7.16 -2.14
CA ALA A 105 -5.34 -8.34 -1.32
C ALA A 105 -4.19 -9.16 -1.90
N GLY A 106 -4.20 -9.35 -3.21
CA GLY A 106 -3.17 -10.16 -3.86
C GLY A 106 -1.80 -9.51 -3.81
N LEU A 107 -1.74 -8.21 -4.08
CA LEU A 107 -0.47 -7.50 -4.08
C LEU A 107 0.12 -7.40 -2.68
N VAL A 108 -0.72 -7.13 -1.68
CA VAL A 108 -0.23 -7.09 -0.30
C VAL A 108 0.36 -8.44 0.09
N ARG A 109 -0.33 -9.52 -0.25
CA ARG A 109 0.16 -10.87 0.07
C ARG A 109 1.53 -11.12 -0.55
N ARG A 110 1.69 -10.75 -1.83
CA ARG A 110 2.96 -10.91 -2.52
C ARG A 110 4.08 -10.09 -1.90
N LEU A 111 3.77 -8.85 -1.55
CA LEU A 111 4.78 -7.93 -1.03
C LEU A 111 5.16 -8.27 0.40
N VAL A 112 4.22 -8.73 1.20
CA VAL A 112 4.52 -9.15 2.57
C VAL A 112 5.47 -10.34 2.55
N LYS A 113 5.29 -11.25 1.62
CA LYS A 113 6.23 -12.36 1.48
C LYS A 113 7.65 -11.87 1.19
N ARG A 114 7.77 -10.83 0.39
CA ARG A 114 9.08 -10.25 0.10
C ARG A 114 9.74 -9.65 1.32
N LEU A 115 8.93 -8.97 2.15
CA LEU A 115 9.46 -8.35 3.37
C LEU A 115 9.80 -9.37 4.44
N GLY A 116 9.12 -10.50 4.44
CA GLY A 116 9.27 -11.48 5.49
C GLY A 116 8.40 -11.18 6.69
N PRO A 117 8.34 -12.10 7.65
CA PRO A 117 7.51 -11.92 8.82
C PRO A 117 7.96 -10.73 9.67
N ILE A 118 7.01 -10.14 10.36
CA ILE A 118 7.30 -8.99 11.20
C ILE A 118 8.33 -9.34 12.27
N GLU A 119 8.18 -10.50 12.89
CA GLU A 119 9.11 -10.92 13.93
C GLU A 119 10.51 -11.04 13.40
N GLN A 120 10.66 -11.59 12.21
CA GLN A 120 11.98 -11.71 11.63
C GLN A 120 12.59 -10.35 11.34
N LEU A 121 11.79 -9.42 10.87
CA LEU A 121 12.30 -8.09 10.60
C LEU A 121 12.76 -7.41 11.87
N HIS A 122 12.01 -7.57 12.94
CA HIS A 122 12.39 -6.97 14.19
C HIS A 122 13.70 -7.56 14.72
N THR A 123 13.81 -8.87 14.67
CA THR A 123 15.01 -9.52 15.17
C THR A 123 16.19 -9.33 14.25
N ALA A 124 15.94 -9.28 12.96
CA ALA A 124 17.01 -9.11 12.01
C ALA A 124 17.52 -7.70 11.96
N LEU A 125 16.82 -6.77 12.57
CA LEU A 125 17.25 -5.42 12.53
C LEU A 125 18.48 -5.28 13.30
N PRO A 126 19.59 -5.36 12.63
CA PRO A 126 20.77 -4.93 13.33
C PRO A 126 20.60 -3.46 13.46
N PRO A 127 21.10 -2.95 14.40
CA PRO A 127 20.99 -1.53 14.47
C PRO A 127 21.63 -0.91 13.30
N GLU A 128 21.99 -1.70 12.34
CA GLU A 128 22.48 -1.24 11.20
C GLU A 128 22.19 -1.73 10.09
N SER A 129 22.23 -1.89 9.84
CA SER A 129 21.97 -2.21 8.73
C SER A 129 21.74 -2.38 7.95
N SER A 130 22.01 -2.27 7.87
CA SER A 130 21.60 -2.33 7.02
C SER A 130 21.47 -2.42 6.19
N PRO A 131 21.72 -2.29 6.18
CA PRO A 131 21.39 -2.40 5.23
C PRO A 131 21.41 -2.79 4.38
N ARG A 132 21.64 -2.79 4.29
CA ARG A 132 21.43 -3.05 3.56
C ARG A 132 21.18 -3.21 2.89
N LEU A 133 21.49 -2.96 3.13
CA LEU A 133 21.02 -3.02 2.55
C LEU A 133 20.93 -3.13 1.87
N PRO A 134 21.12 -3.10 1.81
CA PRO A 134 20.79 -3.17 1.09
C PRO A 134 20.70 -3.49 0.33
N ASP A 135 21.02 -3.42 0.29
CA ASP A 135 20.70 -3.66 -0.35
C ASP A 135 20.28 -4.05 -0.78
N SER A 136 20.50 -4.04 -0.52
CA SER A 136 19.86 -4.33 -0.88
C SER A 136 19.31 -4.47 -1.40
N THR A 137 19.56 -4.51 -1.45
CA THR A 137 18.97 -4.64 -1.90
C THR A 137 18.50 -4.75 -2.47
N PRO A 138 18.25 -4.82 -2.67
CA PRO A 138 17.66 -4.89 -3.20
C PRO A 138 17.21 -4.95 -3.58
#